data_76f6e38e47c590080ed4409b6710de6d
#
_entry.id   76f6e38e47c590080ed4409b6710de6d
#
_cell.length_a   1.000
_cell.length_b   1.000
_cell.length_c   1.000
_cell.angle_alpha   90.00
_cell.angle_beta   90.00
_cell.angle_gamma   90.00
#
_symmetry.space_group_name_H-M   'P 1'
#
loop_
_entity.id
_entity.type
_entity.pdbx_description
1 polymer ?
#
loop_
_entity_poly.entity_id
_entity_poly.type
_entity_poly.pdbx_seq_one_letter_code
_entity_poly.pdbx_strand_id
1 'polypeptide(L)'
;MFKLHFKTLAYKFYAPLLFKAMKLYGRIMFSLPKEDQMEIASTLWDRFLAKKFLSEHWQVNGTAAYQLPWEKKSEKIYILGCGSSINNITDDEWDLISKHDSIGVNYFYFHDFKPTAHFVELGKSQAAFNCIHDFLLCNKERNEPVFMQIRHLIYNETRLKSNKERVHLYSPTTMQSKNTHILKKYLKLFYFPPSKNKPLIHHCSTLDCVINFAVRQGYKKICLVGVDLNNNQYFWDAFPNNIHYNKAIDAVNEDYAAVNWSRDEDTCHATVNTVLTDKYNCLDLVTYLKLLNDTIFSTNGIDLVVSNKTSLLASYFSYQSISDFSNYKSEHYE
;
A
#
# COMPACT_ATOMS: atom_id res chain seq x y z
N MET A 1 -36.49 7.30 7.30
CA MET A 1 -35.95 8.57 6.73
C MET A 1 -35.52 9.59 7.79
N PHE A 2 -36.30 9.89 8.83
CA PHE A 2 -35.96 10.87 9.88
C PHE A 2 -34.69 10.57 10.70
N LYS A 3 -34.37 9.30 11.02
CA LYS A 3 -33.16 8.92 11.78
C LYS A 3 -31.85 9.20 11.02
N LEU A 4 -31.86 9.14 9.69
CA LEU A 4 -30.67 9.40 8.85
C LEU A 4 -30.36 10.91 8.84
N HIS A 5 -31.39 11.76 8.76
CA HIS A 5 -31.25 13.23 8.78
C HIS A 5 -30.70 13.77 10.10
N PHE A 6 -31.15 13.21 11.23
CA PHE A 6 -30.68 13.65 12.56
C PHE A 6 -29.20 13.28 12.79
N LYS A 7 -28.77 12.07 12.35
CA LYS A 7 -27.36 11.67 12.40
C LYS A 7 -26.47 12.57 11.53
N THR A 8 -26.94 12.95 10.35
CA THR A 8 -26.20 13.84 9.43
C THR A 8 -26.10 15.27 9.98
N LEU A 9 -27.15 15.76 10.66
CA LEU A 9 -27.15 17.09 11.27
C LEU A 9 -26.25 17.15 12.51
N ALA A 10 -26.34 16.18 13.40
CA ALA A 10 -25.44 16.04 14.55
C ALA A 10 -23.99 15.95 14.11
N TYR A 11 -23.70 15.22 13.03
CA TYR A 11 -22.38 15.10 12.43
C TYR A 11 -21.81 16.45 11.95
N LYS A 12 -22.62 17.26 11.27
CA LYS A 12 -22.22 18.62 10.82
C LYS A 12 -21.85 19.54 11.99
N PHE A 13 -22.46 19.39 13.15
CA PHE A 13 -22.15 20.20 14.34
C PHE A 13 -20.95 19.69 15.13
N TYR A 14 -20.80 18.37 15.28
CA TYR A 14 -19.69 17.78 16.06
C TYR A 14 -18.40 17.62 15.29
N ALA A 15 -18.45 17.49 13.96
CA ALA A 15 -17.27 17.32 13.14
C ALA A 15 -16.22 18.43 13.31
N PRO A 16 -16.57 19.75 13.29
CA PRO A 16 -15.60 20.80 13.49
C PRO A 16 -14.98 20.83 14.88
N LEU A 17 -15.75 20.47 15.92
CA LEU A 17 -15.26 20.36 17.30
C LEU A 17 -14.29 19.19 17.46
N LEU A 18 -14.62 18.04 16.91
CA LEU A 18 -13.78 16.85 16.95
C LEU A 18 -12.49 17.08 16.17
N PHE A 19 -12.57 17.74 15.03
CA PHE A 19 -11.37 18.11 14.24
C PHE A 19 -10.45 19.07 15.01
N LYS A 20 -11.02 20.07 15.71
CA LYS A 20 -10.25 20.96 16.59
C LYS A 20 -9.57 20.20 17.74
N ALA A 21 -10.28 19.24 18.34
CA ALA A 21 -9.71 18.37 19.38
C ALA A 21 -8.56 17.50 18.86
N MET A 22 -8.69 16.94 17.66
CA MET A 22 -7.63 16.18 16.99
C MET A 22 -6.40 17.04 16.67
N LYS A 23 -6.62 18.29 16.27
CA LYS A 23 -5.54 19.25 16.05
C LYS A 23 -4.80 19.59 17.34
N LEU A 24 -5.53 19.81 18.43
CA LEU A 24 -4.97 20.05 19.76
C LEU A 24 -4.21 18.83 20.28
N TYR A 25 -4.75 17.64 20.07
CA TYR A 25 -4.06 16.38 20.40
C TYR A 25 -2.74 16.24 19.67
N GLY A 26 -2.71 16.50 18.34
CA GLY A 26 -1.48 16.51 17.56
C GLY A 26 -0.44 17.50 18.10
N ARG A 27 -0.88 18.69 18.50
CA ARG A 27 0.00 19.70 19.10
C ARG A 27 0.62 19.24 20.42
N ILE A 28 -0.20 18.69 21.32
CA ILE A 28 0.25 18.28 22.67
C ILE A 28 1.11 17.04 22.61
N MET A 29 0.66 16.00 21.89
CA MET A 29 1.32 14.69 21.91
C MET A 29 2.61 14.64 21.08
N PHE A 30 2.73 15.48 20.06
CA PHE A 30 3.84 15.41 19.11
C PHE A 30 4.68 16.68 19.05
N SER A 31 4.35 17.71 19.83
CA SER A 31 5.05 19.02 19.84
C SER A 31 5.25 19.58 18.44
N LEU A 32 4.21 19.53 17.60
CA LEU A 32 4.30 19.82 16.18
C LEU A 32 4.22 21.32 15.86
N PRO A 33 4.93 21.78 14.83
CA PRO A 33 4.67 23.07 14.20
C PRO A 33 3.22 23.21 13.76
N LYS A 34 2.75 24.46 13.62
CA LYS A 34 1.33 24.73 13.32
C LYS A 34 0.88 24.16 11.97
N GLU A 35 1.75 24.17 10.98
CA GLU A 35 1.55 23.60 9.65
C GLU A 35 1.32 22.09 9.70
N ASP A 36 2.09 21.37 10.50
CA ASP A 36 1.99 19.91 10.60
C ASP A 36 0.78 19.43 11.44
N GLN A 37 0.21 20.33 12.27
CA GLN A 37 -0.98 20.01 13.07
C GLN A 37 -2.21 19.74 12.20
N MET A 38 -2.34 20.40 11.05
CA MET A 38 -3.46 20.21 10.13
C MET A 38 -3.42 18.84 9.49
N GLU A 39 -2.23 18.40 9.09
CA GLU A 39 -2.02 17.11 8.45
C GLU A 39 -2.36 15.96 9.39
N ILE A 40 -1.92 16.04 10.64
CA ILE A 40 -2.28 15.05 11.66
C ILE A 40 -3.76 15.05 11.98
N ALA A 41 -4.36 16.23 12.09
CA ALA A 41 -5.80 16.31 12.32
C ALA A 41 -6.59 15.67 11.15
N SER A 42 -6.16 15.91 9.91
CA SER A 42 -6.74 15.27 8.72
C SER A 42 -6.57 13.74 8.77
N THR A 43 -5.37 13.26 9.07
CA THR A 43 -5.09 11.83 9.21
C THR A 43 -5.96 11.14 10.28
N LEU A 44 -6.09 11.77 11.45
CA LEU A 44 -6.94 11.25 12.53
C LEU A 44 -8.43 11.28 12.16
N TRP A 45 -8.83 12.28 11.39
CA TRP A 45 -10.19 12.42 10.88
C TRP A 45 -10.53 11.35 9.85
N ASP A 46 -9.68 11.13 8.87
CA ASP A 46 -9.86 10.08 7.86
C ASP A 46 -9.94 8.69 8.52
N ARG A 47 -9.10 8.46 9.52
CA ARG A 47 -9.13 7.24 10.32
C ARG A 47 -10.44 7.08 11.11
N PHE A 48 -10.94 8.15 11.69
CA PHE A 48 -12.22 8.14 12.39
C PHE A 48 -13.37 7.80 11.43
N LEU A 49 -13.40 8.43 10.24
CA LEU A 49 -14.41 8.15 9.21
C LEU A 49 -14.33 6.71 8.72
N ALA A 50 -13.13 6.22 8.44
CA ALA A 50 -12.92 4.86 8.03
C ALA A 50 -13.37 3.84 9.07
N LYS A 51 -13.04 4.06 10.36
CA LYS A 51 -13.48 3.21 11.47
C LYS A 51 -14.99 3.21 11.63
N LYS A 52 -15.62 4.38 11.49
CA LYS A 52 -17.07 4.52 11.54
C LYS A 52 -17.72 3.77 10.39
N PHE A 53 -17.22 3.92 9.16
CA PHE A 53 -17.71 3.20 7.98
C PHE A 53 -17.65 1.68 8.18
N LEU A 54 -16.50 1.16 8.64
CA LEU A 54 -16.35 -0.26 8.91
C LEU A 54 -17.31 -0.79 9.93
N SER A 55 -17.56 -0.04 11.01
CA SER A 55 -18.50 -0.44 12.07
C SER A 55 -19.95 -0.41 11.63
N GLU A 56 -20.33 0.51 10.72
CA GLU A 56 -21.72 0.69 10.29
C GLU A 56 -22.09 -0.18 9.07
N HIS A 57 -21.15 -0.42 8.18
CA HIS A 57 -21.42 -1.01 6.87
C HIS A 57 -20.70 -2.32 6.59
N TRP A 58 -19.60 -2.61 7.30
CA TRP A 58 -18.78 -3.77 7.07
C TRP A 58 -18.62 -4.61 8.33
N GLN A 59 -19.68 -5.33 8.69
CA GLN A 59 -19.60 -6.33 9.76
C GLN A 59 -19.00 -7.61 9.19
N VAL A 60 -17.70 -7.74 9.28
CA VAL A 60 -17.00 -9.00 9.04
C VAL A 60 -16.42 -9.48 10.35
N ASN A 61 -17.04 -10.50 10.94
CA ASN A 61 -16.55 -11.36 12.02
C ASN A 61 -15.79 -10.68 13.18
N GLY A 62 -16.18 -9.47 13.57
CA GLY A 62 -15.63 -8.80 14.76
C GLY A 62 -14.15 -8.45 14.71
N THR A 63 -13.46 -8.69 13.61
CA THR A 63 -12.07 -8.34 13.44
C THR A 63 -11.93 -6.83 13.23
N ALA A 64 -11.18 -6.19 14.13
CA ALA A 64 -10.80 -4.80 13.95
C ALA A 64 -10.13 -4.62 12.58
N ALA A 65 -10.40 -3.51 11.90
CA ALA A 65 -9.86 -3.15 10.59
C ALA A 65 -8.32 -3.20 10.47
N TYR A 66 -7.63 -3.61 11.51
CA TYR A 66 -6.18 -3.70 11.60
C TYR A 66 -5.65 -5.13 11.72
N GLN A 67 -6.54 -6.11 11.89
CA GLN A 67 -6.16 -7.53 11.97
C GLN A 67 -6.49 -8.17 10.63
N LEU A 68 -5.65 -7.92 9.64
CA LEU A 68 -5.73 -8.63 8.38
C LEU A 68 -5.36 -10.09 8.64
N PRO A 69 -6.21 -11.05 8.22
CA PRO A 69 -5.91 -12.47 8.40
C PRO A 69 -4.68 -12.82 7.56
N TRP A 70 -3.66 -13.30 8.24
CA TRP A 70 -2.41 -13.70 7.59
C TRP A 70 -1.77 -14.84 8.35
N GLU A 71 -1.50 -15.90 7.66
CA GLU A 71 -0.72 -17.03 8.14
C GLU A 71 0.64 -17.01 7.43
N LYS A 72 1.69 -16.73 8.19
CA LYS A 72 3.05 -16.70 7.69
C LYS A 72 3.52 -18.13 7.42
N LYS A 73 3.85 -18.45 6.17
CA LYS A 73 4.31 -19.78 5.72
C LYS A 73 5.82 -19.84 5.50
N SER A 74 6.46 -18.68 5.39
CA SER A 74 7.88 -18.55 5.06
C SER A 74 8.52 -17.46 5.91
N GLU A 75 9.85 -17.57 6.13
CA GLU A 75 10.62 -16.48 6.75
C GLU A 75 10.90 -15.31 5.79
N LYS A 76 10.64 -15.53 4.51
CA LYS A 76 10.87 -14.58 3.44
C LYS A 76 9.54 -14.18 2.81
N ILE A 77 9.50 -12.96 2.29
CA ILE A 77 8.35 -12.47 1.55
C ILE A 77 8.80 -11.73 0.30
N TYR A 78 8.08 -11.98 -0.80
CA TYR A 78 8.22 -11.23 -2.02
C TYR A 78 7.09 -10.20 -2.13
N ILE A 79 7.42 -8.96 -2.44
CA ILE A 79 6.46 -7.91 -2.74
C ILE A 79 6.55 -7.62 -4.23
N LEU A 80 5.46 -7.93 -4.94
CA LEU A 80 5.39 -7.94 -6.40
C LEU A 80 4.74 -6.64 -6.89
N GLY A 81 5.54 -5.74 -7.45
CA GLY A 81 5.08 -4.51 -8.12
C GLY A 81 4.68 -4.76 -9.55
N CYS A 82 4.41 -3.67 -10.28
CA CYS A 82 3.93 -3.73 -11.68
C CYS A 82 4.94 -3.24 -12.71
N GLY A 83 6.18 -2.96 -12.31
CA GLY A 83 7.20 -2.44 -13.22
C GLY A 83 7.58 -3.42 -14.33
N SER A 84 8.12 -2.88 -15.42
CA SER A 84 8.42 -3.64 -16.64
C SER A 84 9.43 -4.78 -16.44
N SER A 85 10.26 -4.73 -15.40
CA SER A 85 11.20 -5.81 -15.06
C SER A 85 10.53 -7.14 -14.71
N ILE A 86 9.24 -7.16 -14.41
CA ILE A 86 8.44 -8.38 -14.25
C ILE A 86 8.56 -9.29 -15.48
N ASN A 87 8.65 -8.73 -16.68
CA ASN A 87 8.77 -9.48 -17.93
C ASN A 87 10.08 -10.23 -18.10
N ASN A 88 11.08 -9.95 -17.27
CA ASN A 88 12.38 -10.60 -17.29
C ASN A 88 12.49 -11.80 -16.34
N ILE A 89 11.44 -12.07 -15.56
CA ILE A 89 11.41 -13.17 -14.60
C ILE A 89 11.08 -14.45 -15.35
N THR A 90 11.94 -15.45 -15.18
CA THR A 90 11.79 -16.77 -15.80
C THR A 90 10.76 -17.64 -15.06
N ASP A 91 10.28 -18.69 -15.73
CA ASP A 91 9.35 -19.65 -15.10
C ASP A 91 9.97 -20.30 -13.86
N ASP A 92 11.25 -20.67 -13.90
CA ASP A 92 11.99 -21.20 -12.75
C ASP A 92 12.04 -20.22 -11.56
N GLU A 93 12.16 -18.92 -11.84
CA GLU A 93 12.13 -17.89 -10.81
C GLU A 93 10.73 -17.69 -10.24
N TRP A 94 9.68 -17.78 -11.07
CA TRP A 94 8.30 -17.80 -10.58
C TRP A 94 8.03 -19.02 -9.70
N ASP A 95 8.56 -20.17 -10.05
CA ASP A 95 8.48 -21.38 -9.21
C ASP A 95 9.20 -21.19 -7.85
N LEU A 96 10.31 -20.47 -7.84
CA LEU A 96 11.00 -20.13 -6.59
C LEU A 96 10.16 -19.18 -5.73
N ILE A 97 9.56 -18.13 -6.33
CA ILE A 97 8.69 -17.19 -5.62
C ILE A 97 7.49 -17.93 -5.02
N SER A 98 6.90 -18.88 -5.76
CA SER A 98 5.72 -19.63 -5.34
C SER A 98 5.91 -20.44 -4.05
N LYS A 99 7.15 -20.80 -3.72
CA LYS A 99 7.52 -21.54 -2.49
C LYS A 99 7.55 -20.67 -1.23
N HIS A 100 7.40 -19.37 -1.38
CA HIS A 100 7.44 -18.39 -0.30
C HIS A 100 6.16 -17.56 -0.24
N ASP A 101 6.00 -16.80 0.84
CA ASP A 101 4.93 -15.82 0.91
C ASP A 101 5.18 -14.70 -0.12
N SER A 102 4.10 -14.26 -0.76
CA SER A 102 4.16 -13.21 -1.77
C SER A 102 2.92 -12.31 -1.74
N ILE A 103 3.10 -11.03 -2.04
CA ILE A 103 2.02 -10.04 -2.08
C ILE A 103 2.08 -9.30 -3.40
N GLY A 104 1.02 -9.38 -4.19
CA GLY A 104 0.82 -8.55 -5.38
C GLY A 104 0.28 -7.16 -4.99
N VAL A 105 0.89 -6.10 -5.52
CA VAL A 105 0.53 -4.72 -5.20
C VAL A 105 -0.25 -4.08 -6.35
N ASN A 106 -1.35 -3.42 -6.00
CA ASN A 106 -2.22 -2.69 -6.92
C ASN A 106 -2.62 -3.54 -8.15
N TYR A 107 -2.22 -3.14 -9.35
CA TYR A 107 -2.58 -3.78 -10.62
C TYR A 107 -1.82 -5.09 -10.92
N PHE A 108 -1.02 -5.62 -9.99
CA PHE A 108 -0.34 -6.90 -10.19
C PHE A 108 -1.32 -8.07 -10.47
N TYR A 109 -2.58 -7.93 -10.11
CA TYR A 109 -3.61 -8.93 -10.41
C TYR A 109 -3.89 -9.14 -11.92
N PHE A 110 -3.34 -8.30 -12.79
CA PHE A 110 -3.33 -8.57 -14.24
C PHE A 110 -2.31 -9.61 -14.66
N HIS A 111 -1.31 -9.88 -13.84
CA HIS A 111 -0.32 -10.93 -14.10
C HIS A 111 -0.89 -12.30 -13.76
N ASP A 112 -0.51 -13.35 -14.53
CA ASP A 112 -1.03 -14.72 -14.34
C ASP A 112 -0.54 -15.37 -13.05
N PHE A 113 0.60 -14.98 -12.53
CA PHE A 113 1.10 -15.47 -11.25
C PHE A 113 0.13 -15.16 -10.11
N LYS A 114 -0.13 -16.15 -9.25
CA LYS A 114 -1.04 -16.06 -8.10
C LYS A 114 -0.25 -15.89 -6.81
N PRO A 115 -0.14 -14.65 -6.28
CA PRO A 115 0.54 -14.42 -5.02
C PRO A 115 -0.27 -14.96 -3.84
N THR A 116 0.34 -15.03 -2.65
CA THR A 116 -0.36 -15.39 -1.41
C THR A 116 -1.53 -14.45 -1.10
N ALA A 117 -1.41 -13.17 -1.44
CA ALA A 117 -2.48 -12.18 -1.31
C ALA A 117 -2.25 -10.98 -2.25
N HIS A 118 -3.30 -10.17 -2.42
CA HIS A 118 -3.22 -8.88 -3.09
C HIS A 118 -3.44 -7.73 -2.11
N PHE A 119 -2.64 -6.69 -2.21
CA PHE A 119 -2.89 -5.39 -1.60
C PHE A 119 -3.27 -4.39 -2.69
N VAL A 120 -4.48 -3.88 -2.63
CA VAL A 120 -4.99 -2.95 -3.63
C VAL A 120 -5.43 -1.65 -2.98
N GLU A 121 -5.02 -0.55 -3.59
CA GLU A 121 -5.61 0.75 -3.36
C GLU A 121 -6.66 0.97 -4.45
N LEU A 122 -7.89 1.24 -4.02
CA LEU A 122 -8.90 1.67 -4.98
C LEU A 122 -8.55 3.08 -5.44
N GLY A 123 -8.26 3.19 -6.72
CA GLY A 123 -8.22 4.48 -7.39
C GLY A 123 -9.57 5.19 -7.29
N LYS A 124 -9.59 6.48 -7.61
CA LYS A 124 -10.83 7.27 -7.65
C LYS A 124 -11.66 6.99 -8.89
N SER A 125 -11.09 6.33 -9.89
CA SER A 125 -11.74 6.08 -11.18
C SER A 125 -12.69 4.90 -11.12
N GLN A 126 -13.78 4.98 -11.89
CA GLN A 126 -14.71 3.87 -12.06
C GLN A 126 -14.05 2.73 -12.85
N ALA A 127 -13.14 3.05 -13.78
CA ALA A 127 -12.41 2.06 -14.54
C ALA A 127 -11.51 1.19 -13.64
N ALA A 128 -10.75 1.80 -12.72
CA ALA A 128 -9.94 1.07 -11.76
C ALA A 128 -10.79 0.13 -10.89
N PHE A 129 -11.95 0.59 -10.43
CA PHE A 129 -12.87 -0.25 -9.67
C PHE A 129 -13.41 -1.43 -10.51
N ASN A 130 -13.81 -1.17 -11.75
CA ASN A 130 -14.29 -2.22 -12.66
C ASN A 130 -13.20 -3.26 -12.93
N CYS A 131 -11.95 -2.84 -13.10
CA CYS A 131 -10.82 -3.76 -13.27
C CYS A 131 -10.63 -4.67 -12.05
N ILE A 132 -10.60 -4.11 -10.84
CA ILE A 132 -10.51 -4.91 -9.61
C ILE A 132 -11.68 -5.89 -9.52
N HIS A 133 -12.89 -5.43 -9.77
CA HIS A 133 -14.08 -6.26 -9.73
C HIS A 133 -14.01 -7.41 -10.74
N ASP A 134 -13.73 -7.13 -12.00
CA ASP A 134 -13.83 -8.10 -13.09
C ASP A 134 -12.64 -9.08 -13.10
N PHE A 135 -11.42 -8.57 -12.89
CA PHE A 135 -10.21 -9.39 -13.01
C PHE A 135 -9.77 -10.06 -11.72
N LEU A 136 -10.09 -9.48 -10.57
CA LEU A 136 -9.66 -10.02 -9.30
C LEU A 136 -10.82 -10.63 -8.49
N LEU A 137 -11.92 -9.92 -8.30
CA LEU A 137 -12.98 -10.36 -7.41
C LEU A 137 -13.94 -11.35 -8.06
N CYS A 138 -14.31 -11.16 -9.31
CA CYS A 138 -15.24 -12.04 -10.04
C CYS A 138 -14.54 -13.17 -10.81
N ASN A 139 -13.22 -13.15 -10.89
CA ASN A 139 -12.46 -14.20 -11.55
C ASN A 139 -12.46 -15.47 -10.67
N LYS A 140 -13.13 -16.52 -11.14
CA LYS A 140 -13.28 -17.80 -10.42
C LYS A 140 -11.97 -18.57 -10.27
N GLU A 141 -10.98 -18.28 -11.09
CA GLU A 141 -9.66 -18.90 -11.02
C GLU A 141 -8.78 -18.30 -9.93
N ARG A 142 -9.21 -17.17 -9.37
CA ARG A 142 -8.48 -16.44 -8.32
C ARG A 142 -9.18 -16.59 -6.98
N ASN A 143 -8.46 -17.12 -6.02
CA ASN A 143 -8.95 -17.36 -4.65
C ASN A 143 -8.15 -16.64 -3.58
N GLU A 144 -7.12 -15.88 -3.99
CA GLU A 144 -6.22 -15.20 -3.08
C GLU A 144 -6.97 -14.13 -2.27
N PRO A 145 -6.67 -13.96 -0.98
CA PRO A 145 -7.19 -12.87 -0.18
C PRO A 145 -6.83 -11.50 -0.78
N VAL A 146 -7.78 -10.58 -0.72
CA VAL A 146 -7.60 -9.21 -1.21
C VAL A 146 -7.68 -8.24 -0.05
N PHE A 147 -6.58 -7.60 0.27
CA PHE A 147 -6.51 -6.54 1.26
C PHE A 147 -6.72 -5.20 0.57
N MET A 148 -7.86 -4.59 0.82
CA MET A 148 -8.31 -3.41 0.10
C MET A 148 -8.34 -2.18 0.99
N GLN A 149 -7.68 -1.12 0.56
CA GLN A 149 -7.69 0.16 1.25
C GLN A 149 -9.05 0.83 1.13
N ILE A 150 -9.65 1.22 2.27
CA ILE A 150 -11.01 1.80 2.28
C ILE A 150 -11.06 3.30 2.00
N ARG A 151 -9.93 3.97 1.84
CA ARG A 151 -9.87 5.43 1.64
C ARG A 151 -10.79 5.94 0.52
N HIS A 152 -11.04 5.10 -0.49
CA HIS A 152 -11.85 5.45 -1.67
C HIS A 152 -13.14 4.63 -1.82
N LEU A 153 -13.42 3.72 -0.89
CA LEU A 153 -14.57 2.80 -0.96
C LEU A 153 -15.94 3.43 -0.78
N ILE A 154 -16.02 4.64 -0.27
CA ILE A 154 -17.27 5.32 0.05
C ILE A 154 -18.27 5.34 -1.12
N TYR A 155 -17.78 5.13 -2.33
CA TYR A 155 -18.58 5.25 -3.57
C TYR A 155 -19.06 3.92 -4.18
N ASN A 156 -18.54 2.74 -3.73
CA ASN A 156 -18.80 1.47 -4.44
C ASN A 156 -19.18 0.28 -3.54
N GLU A 157 -19.82 0.55 -2.41
CA GLU A 157 -20.12 -0.42 -1.33
C GLU A 157 -20.89 -1.68 -1.78
N THR A 158 -21.86 -1.53 -2.69
CA THR A 158 -22.79 -2.62 -3.05
C THR A 158 -22.10 -3.78 -3.80
N ARG A 159 -21.13 -3.49 -4.66
CA ARG A 159 -20.42 -4.51 -5.46
C ARG A 159 -19.40 -5.32 -4.67
N LEU A 160 -18.88 -4.79 -3.58
CA LEU A 160 -17.93 -5.50 -2.72
C LEU A 160 -18.62 -6.51 -1.80
N LYS A 161 -19.92 -6.32 -1.51
CA LYS A 161 -20.67 -7.19 -0.59
C LYS A 161 -20.76 -8.63 -1.03
N SER A 162 -20.69 -8.91 -2.33
CA SER A 162 -20.72 -10.27 -2.88
C SER A 162 -19.43 -11.07 -2.66
N ASN A 163 -18.33 -10.41 -2.32
CA ASN A 163 -16.99 -11.02 -2.19
C ASN A 163 -16.40 -10.89 -0.78
N LYS A 164 -17.25 -10.78 0.25
CA LYS A 164 -16.84 -10.51 1.65
C LYS A 164 -15.86 -11.54 2.23
N GLU A 165 -15.91 -12.77 1.78
CA GLU A 165 -15.05 -13.83 2.30
C GLU A 165 -13.58 -13.64 1.90
N ARG A 166 -13.34 -13.04 0.75
CA ARG A 166 -11.99 -12.80 0.21
C ARG A 166 -11.48 -11.39 0.43
N VAL A 167 -12.41 -10.42 0.58
CA VAL A 167 -12.04 -9.00 0.70
C VAL A 167 -11.92 -8.58 2.16
N HIS A 168 -10.72 -8.19 2.53
CA HIS A 168 -10.40 -7.69 3.86
C HIS A 168 -10.08 -6.19 3.77
N LEU A 169 -10.93 -5.39 4.38
CA LEU A 169 -10.77 -3.93 4.32
C LEU A 169 -9.76 -3.45 5.36
N TYR A 170 -8.89 -2.53 4.98
CA TYR A 170 -7.98 -1.88 5.91
C TYR A 170 -7.99 -0.35 5.73
N SER A 171 -7.73 0.35 6.82
CA SER A 171 -7.57 1.79 6.84
C SER A 171 -6.17 2.13 7.33
N PRO A 172 -5.27 2.57 6.46
CA PRO A 172 -3.95 2.99 6.89
C PRO A 172 -4.02 4.34 7.61
N THR A 173 -3.01 4.63 8.39
CA THR A 173 -2.72 5.98 8.84
C THR A 173 -1.90 6.69 7.78
N THR A 174 -2.44 7.72 7.18
CA THR A 174 -1.70 8.56 6.22
C THR A 174 -0.67 9.39 6.98
N MET A 175 0.58 9.35 6.53
CA MET A 175 1.70 10.07 7.14
C MET A 175 2.48 10.78 6.05
N GLN A 176 1.87 11.81 5.50
CA GLN A 176 2.45 12.65 4.47
C GLN A 176 3.15 13.84 5.13
N SER A 177 4.47 13.89 5.05
CA SER A 177 5.28 14.99 5.54
C SER A 177 6.64 15.02 4.84
N LYS A 178 7.16 16.21 4.55
CA LYS A 178 8.55 16.42 4.14
C LYS A 178 9.50 16.55 5.34
N ASN A 179 8.96 16.69 6.55
CA ASN A 179 9.75 16.85 7.76
C ASN A 179 10.26 15.49 8.26
N THR A 180 11.53 15.20 7.99
CA THR A 180 12.18 13.92 8.34
C THR A 180 12.24 13.68 9.85
N HIS A 181 12.30 14.72 10.68
CA HIS A 181 12.31 14.58 12.14
C HIS A 181 10.97 14.05 12.65
N ILE A 182 9.88 14.57 12.12
CA ILE A 182 8.52 14.11 12.44
C ILE A 182 8.34 12.66 11.94
N LEU A 183 8.71 12.40 10.69
CA LEU A 183 8.62 11.05 10.13
C LEU A 183 9.40 10.03 10.97
N LYS A 184 10.63 10.33 11.41
CA LYS A 184 11.41 9.42 12.28
C LYS A 184 10.69 9.10 13.59
N LYS A 185 10.03 10.08 14.22
CA LYS A 185 9.22 9.83 15.44
C LYS A 185 8.05 8.89 15.14
N TYR A 186 7.33 9.14 14.05
CA TYR A 186 6.21 8.31 13.64
C TYR A 186 6.62 6.89 13.27
N LEU A 187 7.68 6.74 12.49
CA LEU A 187 8.19 5.44 12.11
C LEU A 187 8.50 4.60 13.36
N LYS A 188 9.20 5.17 14.34
CA LYS A 188 9.47 4.48 15.61
C LYS A 188 8.19 4.11 16.35
N LEU A 189 7.19 4.98 16.39
CA LEU A 189 5.93 4.72 17.09
C LEU A 189 5.09 3.62 16.42
N PHE A 190 5.05 3.58 15.09
CA PHE A 190 4.15 2.72 14.34
C PHE A 190 4.78 1.42 13.86
N TYR A 191 6.09 1.37 13.63
CA TYR A 191 6.76 0.14 13.24
C TYR A 191 7.12 -0.74 14.43
N PHE A 192 7.58 -0.15 15.57
CA PHE A 192 8.06 -0.91 16.71
C PHE A 192 7.45 -0.46 18.04
N PRO A 193 7.21 -1.40 18.96
CA PRO A 193 7.24 -2.85 18.71
C PRO A 193 6.18 -3.21 17.65
N PRO A 194 6.45 -4.23 16.81
CA PRO A 194 5.48 -4.67 15.83
C PRO A 194 4.20 -5.10 16.54
N SER A 195 3.08 -4.60 16.09
CA SER A 195 1.77 -4.92 16.67
C SER A 195 0.72 -5.00 15.57
N LYS A 196 0.05 -6.15 15.49
CA LYS A 196 -1.05 -6.36 14.55
C LYS A 196 -2.22 -5.38 14.78
N ASN A 197 -2.30 -4.79 15.97
CA ASN A 197 -3.37 -3.85 16.34
C ASN A 197 -3.11 -2.40 15.94
N LYS A 198 -1.89 -2.05 15.51
CA LYS A 198 -1.61 -0.70 15.01
C LYS A 198 -2.08 -0.56 13.55
N PRO A 199 -2.54 0.60 13.10
CA PRO A 199 -2.85 0.83 11.69
C PRO A 199 -1.60 0.71 10.82
N LEU A 200 -1.77 0.27 9.58
CA LEU A 200 -0.68 0.35 8.58
C LEU A 200 -0.35 1.80 8.29
N ILE A 201 0.88 2.05 7.88
CA ILE A 201 1.32 3.38 7.48
C ILE A 201 1.19 3.51 5.97
N HIS A 202 0.65 4.65 5.52
CA HIS A 202 0.64 5.07 4.13
C HIS A 202 1.33 6.43 4.04
N HIS A 203 2.49 6.49 3.40
CA HIS A 203 3.22 7.73 3.16
C HIS A 203 2.88 8.31 1.77
N CYS A 204 3.24 7.61 0.72
CA CYS A 204 2.99 8.07 -0.66
C CYS A 204 2.56 6.95 -1.62
N SER A 205 2.54 5.69 -1.18
CA SER A 205 2.32 4.54 -2.04
C SER A 205 1.69 3.36 -1.27
N THR A 206 0.94 2.51 -1.96
CA THR A 206 0.49 1.24 -1.39
C THR A 206 1.66 0.35 -1.00
N LEU A 207 2.80 0.48 -1.70
CA LEU A 207 4.01 -0.28 -1.40
C LEU A 207 4.49 -0.08 0.04
N ASP A 208 4.43 1.14 0.57
CA ASP A 208 4.84 1.43 1.95
C ASP A 208 3.91 0.78 2.98
N CYS A 209 2.60 0.67 2.69
CA CYS A 209 1.66 -0.11 3.49
C CYS A 209 2.03 -1.60 3.51
N VAL A 210 2.39 -2.15 2.35
CA VAL A 210 2.72 -3.58 2.21
C VAL A 210 4.03 -3.89 2.93
N ILE A 211 5.04 -3.04 2.81
CA ILE A 211 6.30 -3.19 3.56
C ILE A 211 6.03 -3.13 5.07
N ASN A 212 5.22 -2.16 5.53
CA ASN A 212 4.85 -2.07 6.93
C ASN A 212 4.07 -3.30 7.40
N PHE A 213 3.18 -3.83 6.57
CA PHE A 213 2.47 -5.08 6.84
C PHE A 213 3.46 -6.25 6.99
N ALA A 214 4.37 -6.44 6.04
CA ALA A 214 5.37 -7.50 6.08
C ALA A 214 6.21 -7.46 7.36
N VAL A 215 6.71 -6.29 7.74
CA VAL A 215 7.46 -6.10 9.01
C VAL A 215 6.63 -6.48 10.22
N ARG A 216 5.34 -6.14 10.23
CA ARG A 216 4.44 -6.50 11.35
C ARG A 216 4.10 -7.97 11.44
N GLN A 217 4.11 -8.67 10.30
CA GLN A 217 3.98 -10.12 10.28
C GLN A 217 5.28 -10.83 10.68
N GLY A 218 6.34 -10.06 10.99
CA GLY A 218 7.61 -10.59 11.50
C GLY A 218 8.58 -11.02 10.39
N TYR A 219 8.36 -10.60 9.14
CA TYR A 219 9.34 -10.84 8.09
C TYR A 219 10.59 -10.00 8.32
N LYS A 220 11.74 -10.67 8.26
CA LYS A 220 13.05 -10.04 8.33
C LYS A 220 13.74 -9.97 6.97
N LYS A 221 13.27 -10.74 6.02
CA LYS A 221 13.79 -10.81 4.65
C LYS A 221 12.65 -10.45 3.69
N ILE A 222 12.76 -9.30 3.02
CA ILE A 222 11.75 -8.74 2.14
C ILE A 222 12.41 -8.44 0.78
N CYS A 223 11.90 -9.04 -0.28
CA CYS A 223 12.39 -8.80 -1.65
C CYS A 223 11.35 -8.02 -2.45
N LEU A 224 11.76 -6.90 -3.03
CA LEU A 224 10.94 -6.13 -3.95
C LEU A 224 11.20 -6.60 -5.39
N VAL A 225 10.15 -7.04 -6.06
CA VAL A 225 10.17 -7.56 -7.42
C VAL A 225 9.28 -6.69 -8.29
N GLY A 226 9.74 -6.24 -9.46
CA GLY A 226 8.94 -5.35 -10.31
C GLY A 226 8.69 -3.96 -9.72
N VAL A 227 9.60 -3.49 -8.85
CA VAL A 227 9.58 -2.13 -8.28
C VAL A 227 10.73 -1.35 -8.89
N ASP A 228 10.52 -0.84 -10.11
CA ASP A 228 11.59 -0.26 -10.94
C ASP A 228 11.85 1.21 -10.60
N LEU A 229 10.82 2.02 -10.60
CA LEU A 229 10.78 3.46 -10.29
C LEU A 229 11.62 4.36 -11.21
N ASN A 230 12.57 3.82 -11.97
CA ASN A 230 13.45 4.53 -12.90
C ASN A 230 12.79 4.84 -14.25
N ASN A 231 11.60 4.29 -14.47
CA ASN A 231 10.79 4.54 -15.64
C ASN A 231 9.30 4.52 -15.26
N ASN A 232 8.44 4.87 -16.22
CA ASN A 232 6.99 4.89 -16.07
C ASN A 232 6.31 3.68 -16.73
N GLN A 233 7.09 2.65 -17.12
CA GLN A 233 6.59 1.48 -17.84
C GLN A 233 6.14 0.40 -16.86
N TYR A 234 5.05 -0.25 -17.22
CA TYR A 234 4.51 -1.41 -16.53
C TYR A 234 4.72 -2.68 -17.36
N PHE A 235 4.61 -3.85 -16.74
CA PHE A 235 4.85 -5.13 -17.43
C PHE A 235 3.89 -5.35 -18.60
N TRP A 236 2.67 -4.83 -18.56
CA TRP A 236 1.69 -4.95 -19.67
C TRP A 236 1.98 -4.06 -20.88
N ASP A 237 2.79 -3.03 -20.74
CA ASP A 237 3.14 -2.13 -21.85
C ASP A 237 3.93 -2.87 -22.96
N ALA A 238 4.57 -3.98 -22.64
CA ALA A 238 5.22 -4.86 -23.62
C ALA A 238 4.21 -5.62 -24.53
N PHE A 239 2.92 -5.58 -24.20
CA PHE A 239 1.88 -6.35 -24.89
C PHE A 239 0.72 -5.46 -25.37
N PRO A 240 0.97 -4.46 -26.24
CA PRO A 240 -0.02 -3.43 -26.60
C PRO A 240 -1.27 -3.98 -27.32
N ASN A 241 -1.18 -5.19 -27.90
CA ASN A 241 -2.29 -5.86 -28.57
C ASN A 241 -3.10 -6.80 -27.67
N ASN A 242 -2.74 -6.90 -26.38
CA ASN A 242 -3.47 -7.75 -25.45
C ASN A 242 -4.69 -7.00 -24.90
N ILE A 243 -5.89 -7.45 -25.29
CA ILE A 243 -7.15 -6.81 -24.89
C ILE A 243 -7.38 -6.76 -23.39
N HIS A 244 -6.82 -7.72 -22.63
CA HIS A 244 -6.88 -7.69 -21.16
C HIS A 244 -6.08 -6.52 -20.59
N TYR A 245 -4.92 -6.25 -21.18
CA TYR A 245 -4.04 -5.18 -20.71
C TYR A 245 -4.52 -3.79 -21.15
N ASN A 246 -5.29 -3.67 -22.23
CA ASN A 246 -5.90 -2.39 -22.63
C ASN A 246 -6.78 -1.81 -21.50
N LYS A 247 -7.54 -2.65 -20.80
CA LYS A 247 -8.33 -2.22 -19.64
C LYS A 247 -7.46 -1.78 -18.47
N ALA A 248 -6.29 -2.39 -18.27
CA ALA A 248 -5.32 -1.96 -17.25
C ALA A 248 -4.77 -0.57 -17.59
N ILE A 249 -4.42 -0.35 -18.86
CA ILE A 249 -3.90 0.91 -19.37
C ILE A 249 -4.92 2.02 -19.13
N ASP A 250 -6.18 1.80 -19.53
CA ASP A 250 -7.26 2.78 -19.35
C ASP A 250 -7.46 3.14 -17.87
N ALA A 251 -7.52 2.12 -17.00
CA ALA A 251 -7.71 2.32 -15.56
C ALA A 251 -6.56 3.11 -14.92
N VAL A 252 -5.33 2.79 -15.29
CA VAL A 252 -4.12 3.48 -14.79
C VAL A 252 -4.09 4.92 -15.28
N ASN A 253 -4.40 5.15 -16.56
CA ASN A 253 -4.41 6.49 -17.13
C ASN A 253 -5.49 7.37 -16.48
N GLU A 254 -6.71 6.84 -16.22
CA GLU A 254 -7.73 7.57 -15.46
C GLU A 254 -7.29 7.92 -14.04
N ASP A 255 -6.65 7.00 -13.34
CA ASP A 255 -6.18 7.24 -11.98
C ASP A 255 -5.09 8.33 -11.94
N TYR A 256 -4.19 8.33 -12.90
CA TYR A 256 -3.15 9.35 -13.00
C TYR A 256 -3.68 10.70 -13.47
N ALA A 257 -4.64 10.73 -14.40
CA ALA A 257 -5.32 11.96 -14.81
C ALA A 257 -6.02 12.63 -13.61
N ALA A 258 -6.58 11.85 -12.68
CA ALA A 258 -7.20 12.38 -11.45
C ALA A 258 -6.21 13.08 -10.51
N VAL A 259 -4.91 12.87 -10.67
CA VAL A 259 -3.83 13.54 -9.92
C VAL A 259 -3.01 14.50 -10.77
N ASN A 260 -3.45 14.80 -11.99
CA ASN A 260 -2.77 15.68 -12.95
C ASN A 260 -1.34 15.21 -13.29
N TRP A 261 -1.18 13.90 -13.49
CA TRP A 261 0.09 13.33 -13.93
C TRP A 261 -0.15 12.55 -15.23
N SER A 262 0.77 12.68 -16.18
CA SER A 262 0.76 11.95 -17.45
C SER A 262 1.98 11.06 -17.57
N ARG A 263 1.76 9.80 -17.94
CA ARG A 263 2.83 8.86 -18.21
C ARG A 263 3.68 9.24 -19.42
N ASP A 264 3.08 9.92 -20.38
CA ASP A 264 3.73 10.27 -21.65
C ASP A 264 4.73 11.43 -21.51
N GLU A 265 4.58 12.22 -20.44
CA GLU A 265 5.40 13.41 -20.18
C GLU A 265 6.56 13.13 -19.21
N ASP A 266 6.53 12.03 -18.49
CA ASP A 266 7.50 11.73 -17.43
C ASP A 266 8.37 10.52 -17.75
N THR A 267 9.64 10.63 -17.36
CA THR A 267 10.65 9.57 -17.53
C THR A 267 10.77 8.64 -16.32
N CYS A 268 10.09 8.95 -15.22
CA CYS A 268 10.14 8.16 -13.98
C CYS A 268 8.73 7.90 -13.44
N HIS A 269 8.63 6.97 -12.49
CA HIS A 269 7.36 6.62 -11.87
C HIS A 269 6.80 7.78 -11.02
N ALA A 270 5.47 7.91 -11.00
CA ALA A 270 4.76 9.00 -10.30
C ALA A 270 5.17 9.20 -8.83
N THR A 271 5.48 8.12 -8.11
CA THR A 271 5.85 8.19 -6.67
C THR A 271 7.24 8.77 -6.40
N VAL A 272 8.05 8.97 -7.43
CA VAL A 272 9.34 9.66 -7.35
C VAL A 272 9.32 11.01 -8.05
N ASN A 273 8.19 11.39 -8.62
CA ASN A 273 7.98 12.65 -9.29
C ASN A 273 7.63 13.78 -8.29
N THR A 274 8.15 14.98 -8.52
CA THR A 274 7.91 16.15 -7.68
C THR A 274 6.45 16.58 -7.65
N VAL A 275 5.68 16.35 -8.73
CA VAL A 275 4.27 16.72 -8.82
C VAL A 275 3.45 16.07 -7.71
N LEU A 276 3.62 14.76 -7.47
CA LEU A 276 2.90 14.09 -6.39
C LEU A 276 3.46 14.44 -5.02
N THR A 277 4.79 14.54 -4.87
CA THR A 277 5.41 14.87 -3.58
C THR A 277 5.06 16.28 -3.11
N ASP A 278 4.92 17.23 -4.03
CA ASP A 278 4.49 18.58 -3.70
C ASP A 278 2.98 18.65 -3.41
N LYS A 279 2.17 17.98 -4.23
CA LYS A 279 0.71 17.92 -4.03
C LYS A 279 0.31 17.35 -2.66
N TYR A 280 1.03 16.32 -2.21
CA TYR A 280 0.73 15.62 -0.95
C TYR A 280 1.66 16.03 0.20
N ASN A 281 2.54 16.99 -0.01
CA ASN A 281 3.53 17.43 0.98
C ASN A 281 4.30 16.27 1.61
N CYS A 282 4.78 15.33 0.80
CA CYS A 282 5.47 14.14 1.28
C CYS A 282 6.86 14.00 0.65
N LEU A 283 7.70 13.16 1.23
CA LEU A 283 8.94 12.71 0.58
C LEU A 283 8.58 11.80 -0.60
N ASP A 284 9.42 11.79 -1.62
CA ASP A 284 9.37 10.76 -2.64
C ASP A 284 9.63 9.37 -2.04
N LEU A 285 9.19 8.33 -2.75
CA LEU A 285 9.24 6.97 -2.24
C LEU A 285 10.67 6.49 -1.95
N VAL A 286 11.65 6.86 -2.77
CA VAL A 286 13.04 6.45 -2.60
C VAL A 286 13.62 7.06 -1.33
N THR A 287 13.44 8.37 -1.16
CA THR A 287 13.88 9.10 0.04
C THR A 287 13.18 8.58 1.30
N TYR A 288 11.89 8.28 1.22
CA TYR A 288 11.14 7.71 2.33
C TYR A 288 11.65 6.31 2.71
N LEU A 289 11.85 5.40 1.75
CA LEU A 289 12.35 4.05 2.02
C LEU A 289 13.77 4.07 2.58
N LYS A 290 14.63 4.99 2.11
CA LYS A 290 15.94 5.21 2.71
C LYS A 290 15.84 5.65 4.17
N LEU A 291 14.97 6.62 4.47
CA LEU A 291 14.73 7.05 5.84
C LEU A 291 14.23 5.91 6.73
N LEU A 292 13.36 5.06 6.19
CA LEU A 292 12.83 3.88 6.86
C LEU A 292 13.93 2.85 7.13
N ASN A 293 14.81 2.60 6.15
CA ASN A 293 15.98 1.75 6.32
C ASN A 293 16.88 2.23 7.46
N ASP A 294 17.27 3.50 7.43
CA ASP A 294 18.19 4.10 8.41
C ASP A 294 17.57 4.17 9.82
N THR A 295 16.24 4.32 9.91
CA THR A 295 15.57 4.55 11.19
C THR A 295 15.08 3.26 11.83
N ILE A 296 14.67 2.28 11.03
CA ILE A 296 13.95 1.09 11.47
C ILE A 296 14.66 -0.20 11.04
N PHE A 297 14.95 -0.40 9.76
CA PHE A 297 15.36 -1.70 9.26
C PHE A 297 16.74 -2.09 9.77
N SER A 298 17.74 -1.22 9.59
CA SER A 298 19.12 -1.47 10.02
C SER A 298 19.23 -1.77 11.52
N THR A 299 18.42 -1.10 12.34
CA THR A 299 18.45 -1.29 13.81
C THR A 299 17.68 -2.52 14.29
N ASN A 300 16.86 -3.13 13.44
CA ASN A 300 15.98 -4.25 13.80
C ASN A 300 16.26 -5.53 12.99
N GLY A 301 17.37 -5.57 12.28
CA GLY A 301 17.78 -6.74 11.48
C GLY A 301 16.79 -7.09 10.39
N ILE A 302 16.18 -6.06 9.76
CA ILE A 302 15.31 -6.23 8.60
C ILE A 302 16.13 -5.95 7.36
N ASP A 303 16.12 -6.89 6.43
CA ASP A 303 16.81 -6.82 5.15
C ASP A 303 15.78 -6.65 4.04
N LEU A 304 15.77 -5.45 3.46
CA LEU A 304 14.98 -5.12 2.28
C LEU A 304 15.92 -5.13 1.08
N VAL A 305 15.63 -5.98 0.11
CA VAL A 305 16.42 -6.13 -1.11
C VAL A 305 15.58 -5.89 -2.34
N VAL A 306 16.23 -5.63 -3.46
CA VAL A 306 15.59 -5.48 -4.77
C VAL A 306 16.09 -6.57 -5.73
N SER A 307 15.18 -7.12 -6.55
CA SER A 307 15.52 -8.13 -7.56
C SER A 307 15.94 -7.55 -8.91
N ASN A 308 15.82 -6.24 -9.11
CA ASN A 308 16.21 -5.55 -10.34
C ASN A 308 17.39 -4.60 -10.10
N LYS A 309 18.52 -4.85 -10.77
CA LYS A 309 19.73 -4.01 -10.68
C LYS A 309 19.54 -2.59 -11.18
N THR A 310 18.60 -2.38 -12.10
CA THR A 310 18.33 -1.07 -12.70
C THR A 310 17.27 -0.26 -11.93
N SER A 311 16.63 -0.84 -10.92
CA SER A 311 15.71 -0.10 -10.06
C SER A 311 16.40 1.10 -9.41
N LEU A 312 15.71 2.24 -9.29
CA LEU A 312 16.23 3.38 -8.52
C LEU A 312 16.60 3.00 -7.09
N LEU A 313 15.91 2.01 -6.53
CA LEU A 313 16.17 1.52 -5.18
C LEU A 313 17.48 0.75 -5.06
N ALA A 314 18.04 0.21 -6.16
CA ALA A 314 19.30 -0.53 -6.15
C ALA A 314 20.51 0.33 -5.75
N SER A 315 20.37 1.67 -5.80
CA SER A 315 21.40 2.60 -5.29
C SER A 315 21.44 2.68 -3.76
N TYR A 316 20.41 2.17 -3.07
CA TYR A 316 20.23 2.29 -1.61
C TYR A 316 20.01 0.96 -0.91
N PHE A 317 19.54 -0.05 -1.64
CA PHE A 317 19.24 -1.39 -1.14
C PHE A 317 20.03 -2.42 -1.92
N SER A 318 20.45 -3.48 -1.25
CA SER A 318 21.21 -4.55 -1.90
C SER A 318 20.37 -5.22 -2.99
N TYR A 319 21.02 -5.45 -4.13
CA TYR A 319 20.47 -6.30 -5.16
C TYR A 319 20.69 -7.76 -4.77
N GLN A 320 19.68 -8.58 -4.92
CA GLN A 320 19.77 -10.04 -4.90
C GLN A 320 18.93 -10.61 -6.03
N SER A 321 19.48 -11.59 -6.76
CA SER A 321 18.65 -12.34 -7.70
C SER A 321 17.55 -13.10 -6.93
N ILE A 322 16.47 -13.45 -7.61
CA ILE A 322 15.39 -14.26 -7.01
C ILE A 322 15.94 -15.59 -6.50
N SER A 323 16.86 -16.20 -7.25
CA SER A 323 17.52 -17.44 -6.87
C SER A 323 18.36 -17.28 -5.59
N ASP A 324 19.20 -16.23 -5.52
CA ASP A 324 20.03 -15.98 -4.32
C ASP A 324 19.15 -15.71 -3.10
N PHE A 325 18.14 -14.89 -3.26
CA PHE A 325 17.19 -14.59 -2.17
C PHE A 325 16.43 -15.84 -1.71
N SER A 326 15.92 -16.66 -2.63
CA SER A 326 15.24 -17.93 -2.31
C SER A 326 16.13 -18.91 -1.58
N ASN A 327 17.40 -19.03 -2.00
CA ASN A 327 18.34 -20.01 -1.43
C ASN A 327 19.05 -19.52 -0.17
N TYR A 328 18.90 -18.24 0.20
CA TYR A 328 19.52 -17.70 1.40
C TYR A 328 19.04 -18.47 2.63
N LYS A 329 19.92 -19.25 3.24
CA LYS A 329 19.67 -19.89 4.53
C LYS A 329 19.93 -18.84 5.61
N SER A 330 18.95 -18.55 6.45
CA SER A 330 19.22 -17.78 7.66
C SER A 330 20.24 -18.56 8.47
N GLU A 331 21.44 -18.01 8.64
CA GLU A 331 22.33 -18.50 9.70
C GLU A 331 21.55 -18.37 11.01
N HIS A 332 21.25 -19.50 11.61
CA HIS A 332 20.64 -19.55 12.93
C HIS A 332 21.61 -18.84 13.87
N TYR A 333 21.28 -17.65 14.31
CA TYR A 333 21.81 -17.13 15.57
C TYR A 333 21.16 -17.99 16.67
N GLU A 334 21.89 -19.00 17.09
CA GLU A 334 21.65 -19.68 18.36
C GLU A 334 21.88 -18.73 19.54
#